data_122ef794d0da611c21dbd2dcd5d832d2
#
_entry.id   122ef794d0da611c21dbd2dcd5d832d2
#
_cell.length_a   1.000
_cell.length_b   1.000
_cell.length_c   1.000
_cell.angle_alpha   90.00
_cell.angle_beta   90.00
_cell.angle_gamma   90.00
#
_symmetry.space_group_name_H-M   'P 1'
#
loop_
_entity.id
_entity.type
_entity.pdbx_description
1 polymer ?
#
loop_
_entity_poly.entity_id
_entity_poly.type
_entity_poly.pdbx_seq_one_letter_code
_entity_poly.pdbx_strand_id
1 'polypeptide(L)'
;AKELRRQNQNVPIIFLTSSKEFAFDSYEVKALQYLLKPVSPNQLWSIMDDFMALIKNQKEIFVARTSDGFCKIALEDTNYLEAQNKSVLVFPHNGTSIEIRELFSRCEEVFSLEQGFFRCHRSYIINLNFVNQFTKNSVTMTDGVTLPISRNRSLAFKEAYFSYMFE
;
A
#
# COMPACT_ATOMS: atom_id res chain seq x y z
N ALA A 1 -12.27 -9.73 -23.77
CA ALA A 1 -12.40 -8.46 -23.02
C ALA A 1 -13.74 -8.38 -22.30
N LYS A 2 -14.89 -8.53 -23.01
CA LYS A 2 -16.24 -8.43 -22.40
C LYS A 2 -16.43 -9.45 -21.25
N GLU A 3 -15.95 -10.68 -21.41
CA GLU A 3 -16.04 -11.72 -20.37
C GLU A 3 -15.16 -11.38 -19.14
N LEU A 4 -13.94 -10.90 -19.36
CA LEU A 4 -13.07 -10.42 -18.27
C LEU A 4 -13.73 -9.27 -17.50
N ARG A 5 -14.40 -8.35 -18.19
CA ARG A 5 -15.08 -7.22 -17.56
C ARG A 5 -16.31 -7.65 -16.75
N ARG A 6 -16.99 -8.74 -17.13
CA ARG A 6 -18.09 -9.32 -16.34
C ARG A 6 -17.60 -9.94 -15.04
N GLN A 7 -16.44 -10.62 -15.07
CA GLN A 7 -15.85 -11.27 -13.91
C GLN A 7 -15.17 -10.27 -12.96
N ASN A 8 -14.51 -9.24 -13.51
CA ASN A 8 -13.86 -8.21 -12.73
C ASN A 8 -13.96 -6.84 -13.43
N GLN A 9 -14.69 -5.92 -12.83
CA GLN A 9 -14.91 -4.59 -13.40
C GLN A 9 -13.68 -3.68 -13.37
N ASN A 10 -12.70 -3.98 -12.52
CA ASN A 10 -11.55 -3.11 -12.27
C ASN A 10 -10.26 -3.56 -12.96
N VAL A 11 -10.23 -4.74 -13.58
CA VAL A 11 -9.03 -5.19 -14.31
C VAL A 11 -8.71 -4.20 -15.43
N PRO A 12 -7.51 -3.61 -15.47
CA PRO A 12 -7.09 -2.78 -16.56
C PRO A 12 -6.92 -3.61 -17.84
N ILE A 13 -7.50 -3.14 -18.94
CA ILE A 13 -7.46 -3.82 -20.23
C ILE A 13 -6.75 -2.89 -21.23
N ILE A 14 -5.70 -3.41 -21.86
CA ILE A 14 -5.00 -2.73 -22.96
C ILE A 14 -5.18 -3.57 -24.22
N PHE A 15 -5.65 -2.96 -25.29
CA PHE A 15 -5.75 -3.60 -26.60
C PHE A 15 -4.49 -3.33 -27.42
N LEU A 16 -3.95 -4.40 -27.98
CA LEU A 16 -2.83 -4.34 -28.91
C LEU A 16 -3.23 -5.04 -30.22
N THR A 17 -3.49 -4.28 -31.29
CA THR A 17 -4.07 -4.80 -32.52
C THR A 17 -3.52 -4.10 -33.76
N SER A 18 -3.62 -4.75 -34.91
CA SER A 18 -3.33 -4.16 -36.23
C SER A 18 -4.57 -3.57 -36.93
N SER A 19 -5.77 -3.82 -36.39
CA SER A 19 -7.02 -3.29 -36.97
C SER A 19 -7.58 -2.14 -36.17
N LYS A 20 -8.13 -1.13 -36.84
CA LYS A 20 -8.85 0.00 -36.22
C LYS A 20 -10.32 -0.31 -35.94
N GLU A 21 -10.84 -1.40 -36.49
CA GLU A 21 -12.30 -1.72 -36.44
C GLU A 21 -12.80 -1.99 -35.01
N PHE A 22 -11.94 -2.47 -34.12
CA PHE A 22 -12.27 -2.81 -32.73
C PHE A 22 -12.11 -1.66 -31.73
N ALA A 23 -11.86 -0.44 -32.23
CA ALA A 23 -11.72 0.73 -31.35
C ALA A 23 -12.99 1.00 -30.56
N PHE A 24 -14.18 0.84 -31.15
CA PHE A 24 -15.46 0.98 -30.47
C PHE A 24 -15.66 -0.06 -29.36
N ASP A 25 -15.26 -1.30 -29.59
CA ASP A 25 -15.35 -2.36 -28.57
C ASP A 25 -14.48 -2.06 -27.34
N SER A 26 -13.41 -1.30 -27.50
CA SER A 26 -12.55 -0.89 -26.40
C SER A 26 -13.24 0.09 -25.43
N TYR A 27 -14.11 0.95 -25.95
CA TYR A 27 -14.93 1.87 -25.13
C TYR A 27 -15.97 1.13 -24.31
N GLU A 28 -16.65 0.12 -24.87
CA GLU A 28 -17.66 -0.66 -24.16
C GLU A 28 -17.10 -1.38 -22.93
N VAL A 29 -15.84 -1.84 -23.01
CA VAL A 29 -15.18 -2.53 -21.89
C VAL A 29 -14.34 -1.58 -21.02
N LYS A 30 -14.44 -0.25 -21.25
CA LYS A 30 -13.65 0.76 -20.55
C LYS A 30 -12.17 0.36 -20.51
N ALA A 31 -11.60 0.10 -21.70
CA ALA A 31 -10.19 -0.21 -21.81
C ALA A 31 -9.33 0.98 -21.37
N LEU A 32 -8.21 0.68 -20.71
CA LEU A 32 -7.25 1.69 -20.29
C LEU A 32 -6.61 2.35 -21.51
N GLN A 33 -6.29 1.54 -22.53
CA GLN A 33 -5.64 2.04 -23.74
C GLN A 33 -5.88 1.10 -24.92
N TYR A 34 -5.81 1.68 -26.13
CA TYR A 34 -5.92 0.99 -27.41
C TYR A 34 -4.72 1.33 -28.29
N LEU A 35 -3.89 0.34 -28.62
CA LEU A 35 -2.64 0.49 -29.35
C LEU A 35 -2.72 -0.18 -30.70
N LEU A 36 -2.34 0.55 -31.74
CA LEU A 36 -2.17 0.01 -33.09
C LEU A 36 -0.73 -0.47 -33.31
N LYS A 37 -0.58 -1.67 -33.83
CA LYS A 37 0.71 -2.19 -34.28
C LYS A 37 1.17 -1.46 -35.56
N PRO A 38 2.47 -1.13 -35.72
CA PRO A 38 3.59 -1.39 -34.82
C PRO A 38 3.60 -0.43 -33.61
N VAL A 39 3.86 -0.94 -32.40
CA VAL A 39 3.99 -0.14 -31.18
C VAL A 39 5.44 0.14 -30.90
N SER A 40 5.78 1.40 -30.67
CA SER A 40 7.13 1.76 -30.26
C SER A 40 7.38 1.42 -28.79
N PRO A 41 8.63 1.09 -28.40
CA PRO A 41 8.97 0.86 -26.99
C PRO A 41 8.57 2.04 -26.09
N ASN A 42 8.78 3.27 -26.53
CA ASN A 42 8.45 4.46 -25.75
C ASN A 42 6.94 4.59 -25.46
N GLN A 43 6.09 4.25 -26.44
CA GLN A 43 4.63 4.23 -26.21
C GLN A 43 4.24 3.14 -25.19
N LEU A 44 4.87 1.98 -25.28
CA LEU A 44 4.59 0.89 -24.32
C LEU A 44 5.01 1.28 -22.90
N TRP A 45 6.21 1.83 -22.73
CA TRP A 45 6.71 2.27 -21.43
C TRP A 45 5.83 3.36 -20.81
N SER A 46 5.43 4.38 -21.60
CA SER A 46 4.53 5.43 -21.11
C SER A 46 3.21 4.87 -20.56
N ILE A 47 2.63 3.88 -21.24
CA ILE A 47 1.39 3.24 -20.82
C ILE A 47 1.59 2.37 -19.57
N MET A 48 2.74 1.70 -19.48
CA MET A 48 3.08 0.93 -18.26
C MET A 48 3.28 1.85 -17.07
N ASP A 49 3.86 3.03 -17.25
CA ASP A 49 4.00 4.04 -16.19
C ASP A 49 2.62 4.56 -15.73
N ASP A 50 1.72 4.88 -16.67
CA ASP A 50 0.33 5.26 -16.35
C ASP A 50 -0.40 4.14 -15.61
N PHE A 51 -0.19 2.90 -16.01
CA PHE A 51 -0.76 1.72 -15.36
C PHE A 51 -0.23 1.52 -13.94
N MET A 52 1.08 1.66 -13.75
CA MET A 52 1.70 1.57 -12.41
C MET A 52 1.21 2.68 -11.49
N ALA A 53 1.02 3.90 -12.01
CA ALA A 53 0.42 5.00 -11.26
C ALA A 53 -1.03 4.71 -10.84
N LEU A 54 -1.83 4.08 -11.71
CA LEU A 54 -3.20 3.66 -11.38
C LEU A 54 -3.25 2.58 -10.30
N ILE A 55 -2.33 1.62 -10.32
CA ILE A 55 -2.24 0.57 -9.29
C ILE A 55 -1.80 1.18 -7.95
N LYS A 56 -0.80 2.05 -7.95
CA LYS A 56 -0.35 2.76 -6.74
C LYS A 56 -1.46 3.61 -6.10
N ASN A 57 -2.41 4.11 -6.91
CA ASN A 57 -3.53 4.90 -6.42
C ASN A 57 -4.73 4.08 -5.91
N GLN A 58 -4.69 2.75 -5.97
CA GLN A 58 -5.69 1.93 -5.27
C GLN A 58 -5.34 1.92 -3.78
N LYS A 59 -6.04 2.77 -3.02
CA LYS A 59 -5.92 2.79 -1.54
C LYS A 59 -6.16 1.39 -1.00
N GLU A 60 -5.12 0.79 -0.43
CA GLU A 60 -5.28 -0.44 0.30
C GLU A 60 -6.01 -0.18 1.61
N ILE A 61 -7.13 -0.86 1.80
CA ILE A 61 -8.02 -0.67 2.95
C ILE A 61 -8.03 -1.95 3.77
N PHE A 62 -7.67 -1.83 5.03
CA PHE A 62 -7.88 -2.86 6.04
C PHE A 62 -9.22 -2.62 6.75
N VAL A 63 -10.10 -3.62 6.74
CA VAL A 63 -11.36 -3.59 7.49
C VAL A 63 -11.12 -4.30 8.81
N ALA A 64 -11.22 -3.56 9.91
CA ALA A 64 -10.96 -4.05 11.26
C ALA A 64 -12.20 -3.93 12.17
N ARG A 65 -12.27 -4.78 13.19
CA ARG A 65 -13.31 -4.70 14.23
C ARG A 65 -12.97 -3.64 15.26
N THR A 66 -13.99 -2.92 15.72
CA THR A 66 -13.91 -1.98 16.85
C THR A 66 -14.83 -2.44 17.99
N SER A 67 -14.95 -1.64 19.05
CA SER A 67 -15.96 -1.87 20.10
C SER A 67 -17.38 -1.86 19.55
N ASP A 68 -17.65 -0.98 18.59
CA ASP A 68 -18.99 -0.60 18.15
C ASP A 68 -19.32 -1.12 16.74
N GLY A 69 -18.43 -1.93 16.13
CA GLY A 69 -18.65 -2.48 14.80
C GLY A 69 -17.38 -2.69 13.99
N PHE A 70 -17.32 -2.11 12.81
CA PHE A 70 -16.18 -2.21 11.90
C PHE A 70 -15.76 -0.82 11.41
N CYS A 71 -14.46 -0.65 11.23
CA CYS A 71 -13.89 0.54 10.60
C CYS A 71 -13.06 0.19 9.38
N LYS A 72 -12.89 1.16 8.50
CA LYS A 72 -11.97 1.09 7.35
C LYS A 72 -10.72 1.88 7.69
N ILE A 73 -9.57 1.26 7.54
CA ILE A 73 -8.26 1.86 7.77
C ILE A 73 -7.53 1.87 6.44
N ALA A 74 -7.19 3.06 5.94
CA ALA A 74 -6.35 3.21 4.77
C ALA A 74 -4.88 3.00 5.19
N LEU A 75 -4.17 2.06 4.56
CA LEU A 75 -2.79 1.77 4.89
C LEU A 75 -1.90 2.99 4.65
N GLU A 76 -2.08 3.66 3.52
CA GLU A 76 -1.29 4.85 3.15
C GLU A 76 -1.38 6.00 4.16
N ASP A 77 -2.52 6.12 4.87
CA ASP A 77 -2.76 7.16 5.86
C ASP A 77 -2.32 6.74 7.28
N THR A 78 -1.88 5.49 7.46
CA THR A 78 -1.48 4.95 8.77
C THR A 78 -0.01 5.28 9.04
N ASN A 79 0.24 5.96 10.17
CA ASN A 79 1.58 6.33 10.63
C ASN A 79 2.27 5.14 11.32
N TYR A 80 1.63 4.60 12.36
CA TYR A 80 2.12 3.40 13.06
C TYR A 80 0.99 2.69 13.81
N LEU A 81 1.27 1.46 14.24
CA LEU A 81 0.39 0.65 15.09
C LEU A 81 1.09 0.33 16.39
N GLU A 82 0.33 0.33 17.48
CA GLU A 82 0.78 -0.05 18.82
C GLU A 82 -0.04 -1.21 19.36
N ALA A 83 0.64 -2.30 19.76
CA ALA A 83 0.01 -3.41 20.42
C ALA A 83 -0.41 -3.05 21.86
N GLN A 84 -1.68 -3.23 22.17
CA GLN A 84 -2.24 -3.20 23.51
C GLN A 84 -2.52 -4.64 24.00
N ASN A 85 -2.88 -4.81 25.27
CA ASN A 85 -3.07 -6.15 25.87
C ASN A 85 -4.05 -7.05 25.08
N LYS A 86 -5.17 -6.50 24.56
CA LYS A 86 -6.21 -7.24 23.83
C LYS A 86 -6.70 -6.52 22.58
N SER A 87 -6.04 -5.45 22.20
CA SER A 87 -6.40 -4.58 21.06
C SER A 87 -5.15 -4.04 20.40
N VAL A 88 -5.31 -3.36 19.31
CA VAL A 88 -4.26 -2.62 18.60
C VAL A 88 -4.74 -1.19 18.43
N LEU A 89 -3.90 -0.23 18.80
CA LEU A 89 -4.12 1.17 18.46
C LEU A 89 -3.48 1.46 17.10
N VAL A 90 -4.27 1.97 16.19
CA VAL A 90 -3.83 2.46 14.89
C VAL A 90 -3.76 3.98 14.94
N PHE A 91 -2.60 4.52 14.64
CA PHE A 91 -2.35 5.97 14.63
C PHE A 91 -2.29 6.43 13.17
N PRO A 92 -3.32 7.10 12.65
CA PRO A 92 -3.29 7.69 11.32
C PRO A 92 -2.34 8.89 11.32
N HIS A 93 -1.82 9.24 10.14
CA HIS A 93 -0.97 10.42 9.96
C HIS A 93 -1.73 11.72 10.32
N ASN A 94 -3.01 11.76 9.99
CA ASN A 94 -3.91 12.87 10.38
C ASN A 94 -5.12 12.29 11.12
N GLY A 95 -5.43 12.84 12.28
CA GLY A 95 -6.61 12.46 13.05
C GLY A 95 -6.31 11.79 14.38
N THR A 96 -7.34 11.19 14.95
CA THR A 96 -7.27 10.51 16.26
C THR A 96 -6.96 9.02 16.10
N SER A 97 -6.30 8.44 17.07
CA SER A 97 -6.04 7.00 17.11
C SER A 97 -7.35 6.18 17.12
N ILE A 98 -7.30 5.02 16.46
CA ILE A 98 -8.43 4.10 16.36
C ILE A 98 -8.06 2.82 17.09
N GLU A 99 -8.87 2.42 18.08
CA GLU A 99 -8.70 1.13 18.76
C GLU A 99 -9.42 0.03 17.96
N ILE A 100 -8.69 -1.00 17.57
CA ILE A 100 -9.23 -2.16 16.86
C ILE A 100 -9.05 -3.44 17.69
N ARG A 101 -10.02 -4.34 17.57
CA ARG A 101 -10.02 -5.65 18.23
C ARG A 101 -9.48 -6.72 17.29
N GLU A 102 -8.20 -6.63 17.00
CA GLU A 102 -7.49 -7.57 16.13
C GLU A 102 -6.22 -8.09 16.81
N LEU A 103 -5.76 -9.26 16.38
CA LEU A 103 -4.46 -9.77 16.81
C LEU A 103 -3.34 -8.98 16.15
N PHE A 104 -2.33 -8.61 16.92
CA PHE A 104 -1.18 -7.87 16.39
C PHE A 104 -0.43 -8.63 15.28
N SER A 105 -0.41 -9.97 15.34
CA SER A 105 0.13 -10.82 14.28
C SER A 105 -0.63 -10.69 12.96
N ARG A 106 -1.97 -10.58 13.02
CA ARG A 106 -2.77 -10.32 11.81
C ARG A 106 -2.52 -8.94 11.23
N CYS A 107 -2.34 -7.95 12.10
CA CYS A 107 -1.93 -6.62 11.62
C CYS A 107 -0.55 -6.67 10.94
N GLU A 108 0.41 -7.45 11.46
CA GLU A 108 1.73 -7.61 10.84
C GLU A 108 1.67 -8.24 9.44
N GLU A 109 0.72 -9.15 9.19
CA GLU A 109 0.49 -9.74 7.86
C GLU A 109 -0.03 -8.72 6.85
N VAL A 110 -0.93 -7.84 7.27
CA VAL A 110 -1.54 -6.81 6.42
C VAL A 110 -0.61 -5.61 6.25
N PHE A 111 -0.08 -5.09 7.34
CA PHE A 111 0.87 -3.97 7.37
C PHE A 111 2.29 -4.53 7.21
N SER A 112 2.55 -5.06 6.01
CA SER A 112 3.79 -5.76 5.65
C SER A 112 4.84 -4.82 5.05
N LEU A 113 6.06 -5.34 4.85
CA LEU A 113 7.13 -4.57 4.20
C LEU A 113 6.79 -4.21 2.76
N GLU A 114 6.06 -5.06 2.03
CA GLU A 114 5.58 -4.80 0.67
C GLU A 114 4.66 -3.58 0.63
N GLN A 115 3.96 -3.32 1.75
CA GLN A 115 3.08 -2.15 1.94
C GLN A 115 3.81 -0.95 2.58
N GLY A 116 5.12 -1.03 2.73
CA GLY A 116 5.92 0.03 3.34
C GLY A 116 5.90 0.03 4.86
N PHE A 117 5.54 -1.09 5.52
CA PHE A 117 5.54 -1.18 6.98
C PHE A 117 6.65 -2.08 7.49
N PHE A 118 7.13 -1.76 8.69
CA PHE A 118 8.15 -2.56 9.37
C PHE A 118 7.84 -2.68 10.86
N ARG A 119 7.85 -3.92 11.36
CA ARG A 119 7.75 -4.18 12.80
C ARG A 119 9.09 -3.92 13.48
N CYS A 120 9.28 -2.74 14.02
CA CYS A 120 10.53 -2.33 14.68
C CYS A 120 10.65 -2.81 16.14
N HIS A 121 9.51 -3.13 16.80
CA HIS A 121 9.44 -3.56 18.18
C HIS A 121 8.36 -4.64 18.37
N ARG A 122 8.41 -5.39 19.47
CA ARG A 122 7.34 -6.37 19.81
C ARG A 122 5.94 -5.74 19.82
N SER A 123 5.86 -4.44 20.14
CA SER A 123 4.62 -3.68 20.27
C SER A 123 4.39 -2.64 19.19
N TYR A 124 5.32 -2.46 18.22
CA TYR A 124 5.19 -1.41 17.22
C TYR A 124 5.44 -1.89 15.80
N ILE A 125 4.52 -1.53 14.89
CA ILE A 125 4.67 -1.60 13.44
C ILE A 125 4.60 -0.16 12.94
N ILE A 126 5.59 0.27 12.18
CA ILE A 126 5.69 1.65 11.66
C ILE A 126 5.62 1.69 10.16
N ASN A 127 5.09 2.78 9.63
CA ASN A 127 5.12 3.07 8.20
C ASN A 127 6.44 3.78 7.86
N LEU A 128 7.22 3.19 6.96
CA LEU A 128 8.54 3.71 6.55
C LEU A 128 8.44 5.07 5.85
N ASN A 129 7.32 5.38 5.19
CA ASN A 129 7.08 6.67 4.55
C ASN A 129 6.99 7.82 5.55
N PHE A 130 6.62 7.55 6.80
CA PHE A 130 6.46 8.55 7.86
C PHE A 130 7.62 8.57 8.86
N VAL A 131 8.75 7.95 8.54
CA VAL A 131 9.96 8.05 9.32
C VAL A 131 10.65 9.39 9.04
N ASN A 132 10.81 10.21 10.08
CA ASN A 132 11.54 11.48 9.99
C ASN A 132 13.05 11.27 10.20
N GLN A 133 13.40 10.56 11.28
CA GLN A 133 14.80 10.21 11.60
C GLN A 133 14.85 8.95 12.44
N PHE A 134 16.00 8.30 12.47
CA PHE A 134 16.20 7.15 13.35
C PHE A 134 17.63 7.02 13.86
N THR A 135 17.76 6.33 14.98
CA THR A 135 19.02 5.94 15.61
C THR A 135 19.09 4.41 15.66
N LYS A 136 20.14 3.87 16.28
CA LYS A 136 20.24 2.42 16.50
C LYS A 136 19.09 1.84 17.34
N ASN A 137 18.50 2.62 18.26
CA ASN A 137 17.57 2.13 19.28
C ASN A 137 16.18 2.79 19.19
N SER A 138 15.99 3.79 18.34
CA SER A 138 14.72 4.54 18.23
C SER A 138 14.50 5.09 16.85
N VAL A 139 13.22 5.28 16.52
CA VAL A 139 12.75 5.94 15.30
C VAL A 139 11.81 7.07 15.70
N THR A 140 11.98 8.25 15.10
CA THR A 140 11.09 9.40 15.27
C THR A 140 10.23 9.52 14.01
N MET A 141 8.92 9.50 14.21
CA MET A 141 7.94 9.62 13.16
C MET A 141 7.74 11.10 12.76
N THR A 142 7.10 11.37 11.63
CA THR A 142 6.87 12.75 11.14
C THR A 142 5.96 13.58 12.04
N ASP A 143 5.14 12.96 12.90
CA ASP A 143 4.35 13.63 13.93
C ASP A 143 5.15 13.97 15.20
N GLY A 144 6.45 13.64 15.23
CA GLY A 144 7.37 13.91 16.34
C GLY A 144 7.39 12.81 17.41
N VAL A 145 6.55 11.79 17.31
CA VAL A 145 6.55 10.67 18.25
C VAL A 145 7.79 9.81 18.06
N THR A 146 8.47 9.46 19.16
CA THR A 146 9.66 8.60 19.13
C THR A 146 9.32 7.22 19.67
N LEU A 147 9.54 6.20 18.84
CA LEU A 147 9.23 4.80 19.13
C LEU A 147 10.54 3.98 19.26
N PRO A 148 10.55 2.94 20.11
CA PRO A 148 11.74 2.10 20.31
C PRO A 148 11.95 1.13 19.15
N ILE A 149 13.22 0.89 18.80
CA ILE A 149 13.66 -0.22 17.94
C ILE A 149 14.29 -1.30 18.81
N SER A 150 13.79 -2.54 18.69
CA SER A 150 14.38 -3.67 19.41
C SER A 150 15.83 -3.91 18.95
N ARG A 151 16.75 -4.22 19.87
CA ARG A 151 18.18 -4.40 19.58
C ARG A 151 18.44 -5.41 18.46
N ASN A 152 17.71 -6.52 18.46
CA ASN A 152 17.82 -7.58 17.44
C ASN A 152 17.16 -7.21 16.09
N ARG A 153 16.43 -6.10 16.02
CA ARG A 153 15.77 -5.62 14.79
C ARG A 153 16.44 -4.39 14.18
N SER A 154 17.42 -3.80 14.86
CA SER A 154 18.05 -2.55 14.44
C SER A 154 18.74 -2.67 13.06
N LEU A 155 19.44 -3.76 12.80
CA LEU A 155 20.10 -3.98 11.50
C LEU A 155 19.07 -4.21 10.40
N ALA A 156 18.11 -5.12 10.63
CA ALA A 156 17.05 -5.42 9.68
C ALA A 156 16.17 -4.18 9.37
N PHE A 157 15.93 -3.34 10.38
CA PHE A 157 15.22 -2.07 10.16
C PHE A 157 15.99 -1.15 9.21
N LYS A 158 17.30 -0.99 9.45
CA LYS A 158 18.15 -0.14 8.61
C LYS A 158 18.16 -0.62 7.16
N GLU A 159 18.33 -1.92 6.95
CA GLU A 159 18.31 -2.54 5.62
C GLU A 159 16.94 -2.35 4.93
N ALA A 160 15.84 -2.65 5.62
CA ALA A 160 14.49 -2.47 5.11
C ALA A 160 14.20 -1.02 4.75
N TYR A 161 14.60 -0.05 5.59
CA TYR A 161 14.38 1.36 5.33
C TYR A 161 15.10 1.83 4.07
N PHE A 162 16.39 1.49 3.92
CA PHE A 162 17.16 1.90 2.75
C PHE A 162 16.70 1.19 1.47
N SER A 163 16.38 -0.10 1.53
CA SER A 163 15.82 -0.81 0.39
C SER A 163 14.51 -0.15 -0.07
N TYR A 164 13.60 0.08 0.85
CA TYR A 164 12.29 0.68 0.56
C TYR A 164 12.37 2.11 0.01
N MET A 165 13.32 2.93 0.49
CA MET A 165 13.42 4.35 0.09
C MET A 165 14.21 4.57 -1.20
N PHE A 166 15.00 3.58 -1.65
CA PHE A 166 15.89 3.73 -2.81
C PHE A 166 15.64 2.70 -3.94
N GLU A 167 14.60 1.87 -3.81
CA GLU A 167 14.01 1.13 -4.93
C GLU A 167 13.06 2.03 -5.73
#